data_6ed30a742b9fdc01dfa2b89a42162965
#
_entry.id   6ed30a742b9fdc01dfa2b89a42162965
#
_cell.length_a   1.000
_cell.length_b   1.000
_cell.length_c   1.000
_cell.angle_alpha   90.00
_cell.angle_beta   90.00
_cell.angle_gamma   90.00
#
_symmetry.space_group_name_H-M   'P 1'
#
loop_
_entity.id
_entity.type
_entity.pdbx_description
1 polymer ?
#
loop_
_entity_poly.entity_id
_entity_poly.type
_entity_poly.pdbx_seq_one_letter_code
_entity_poly.pdbx_strand_id
1 'polypeptide(L)'
;LGWVGIGLTIWCYYFFRDPKRTIPVRDGLLVSPADGVISLIEKTMPPPELDIEKEELTRISVFMNVFNCHVNRSPIAGKVMEINYRPGKFFNASLDKASVDNERNSLVLQIPDGRQIVVVQIAGLVARRIVSFVKPKQTLRIGQRFGLIRFGSRVDIYLPTGVQPLVCIGQIMVSGETVIADLKSKELARDGRKE
;
A
#
# COMPACT_ATOMS: atom_id res chain seq x y z
N LEU A 1 4.50 11.45 -35.57
CA LEU A 1 4.45 12.18 -34.29
C LEU A 1 3.04 12.29 -33.72
N GLY A 2 2.00 12.63 -34.52
CA GLY A 2 0.62 12.78 -34.05
C GLY A 2 0.04 11.53 -33.38
N TRP A 3 0.18 10.36 -33.99
CA TRP A 3 -0.34 9.08 -33.45
C TRP A 3 0.32 8.69 -32.10
N VAL A 4 1.62 8.98 -31.94
CA VAL A 4 2.32 8.75 -30.67
C VAL A 4 1.76 9.67 -29.58
N GLY A 5 1.50 10.94 -29.90
CA GLY A 5 0.89 11.88 -28.97
C GLY A 5 -0.50 11.43 -28.52
N ILE A 6 -1.34 10.95 -29.45
CA ILE A 6 -2.67 10.39 -29.14
C ILE A 6 -2.52 9.17 -28.21
N GLY A 7 -1.64 8.24 -28.54
CA GLY A 7 -1.41 7.04 -27.70
C GLY A 7 -0.97 7.38 -26.29
N LEU A 8 -0.03 8.31 -26.12
CA LEU A 8 0.43 8.79 -24.81
C LEU A 8 -0.71 9.50 -24.04
N THR A 9 -1.53 10.27 -24.70
CA THR A 9 -2.68 10.94 -24.06
C THR A 9 -3.69 9.92 -23.53
N ILE A 10 -4.05 8.92 -24.33
CA ILE A 10 -4.94 7.83 -23.92
C ILE A 10 -4.35 7.06 -22.75
N TRP A 11 -3.05 6.74 -22.81
CA TRP A 11 -2.37 6.06 -21.71
C TRP A 11 -2.33 6.90 -20.44
N CYS A 12 -2.07 8.19 -20.50
CA CYS A 12 -2.14 9.07 -19.35
C CYS A 12 -3.53 9.09 -18.73
N TYR A 13 -4.57 9.18 -19.55
CA TYR A 13 -5.97 9.13 -19.08
C TYR A 13 -6.27 7.80 -18.38
N TYR A 14 -5.84 6.68 -18.96
CA TYR A 14 -5.97 5.35 -18.37
C TYR A 14 -5.20 5.23 -17.05
N PHE A 15 -3.98 5.76 -17.00
CA PHE A 15 -3.12 5.72 -15.81
C PHE A 15 -3.77 6.43 -14.61
N PHE A 16 -4.34 7.60 -14.82
CA PHE A 16 -4.97 8.40 -13.75
C PHE A 16 -6.43 8.02 -13.48
N ARG A 17 -6.89 6.88 -13.99
CA ARG A 17 -8.25 6.40 -13.70
C ARG A 17 -8.43 6.14 -12.20
N ASP A 18 -9.64 6.36 -11.73
CA ASP A 18 -10.06 6.07 -10.35
C ASP A 18 -11.39 5.32 -10.37
N PRO A 19 -11.36 4.01 -10.58
CA PRO A 19 -12.55 3.20 -10.69
C PRO A 19 -13.30 3.13 -9.36
N LYS A 20 -14.62 3.00 -9.43
CA LYS A 20 -15.44 2.65 -8.26
C LYS A 20 -15.02 1.27 -7.76
N ARG A 21 -15.00 1.09 -6.43
CA ARG A 21 -14.60 -0.15 -5.77
C ARG A 21 -15.72 -0.63 -4.85
N THR A 22 -15.95 -1.93 -4.83
CA THR A 22 -16.85 -2.58 -3.87
C THR A 22 -16.04 -3.05 -2.67
N ILE A 23 -16.17 -2.32 -1.56
CA ILE A 23 -15.34 -2.52 -0.39
C ILE A 23 -16.06 -3.46 0.57
N PRO A 24 -15.46 -4.60 0.99
CA PRO A 24 -16.05 -5.45 2.01
C PRO A 24 -16.05 -4.72 3.35
N VAL A 25 -17.24 -4.59 3.95
CA VAL A 25 -17.41 -3.87 5.22
C VAL A 25 -17.66 -4.88 6.34
N ARG A 26 -16.61 -5.23 7.06
CA ARG A 26 -16.66 -6.02 8.30
C ARG A 26 -15.52 -5.59 9.22
N ASP A 27 -15.81 -5.49 10.51
CA ASP A 27 -14.80 -5.13 11.50
C ASP A 27 -13.64 -6.13 11.52
N GLY A 28 -12.43 -5.61 11.50
CA GLY A 28 -11.20 -6.39 11.56
C GLY A 28 -10.65 -6.79 10.21
N LEU A 29 -11.36 -6.55 9.09
CA LEU A 29 -10.80 -6.79 7.76
C LEU A 29 -9.77 -5.73 7.38
N LEU A 30 -8.65 -6.18 6.84
CA LEU A 30 -7.70 -5.35 6.12
C LEU A 30 -7.81 -5.65 4.62
N VAL A 31 -7.98 -4.60 3.83
CA VAL A 31 -8.01 -4.68 2.36
C VAL A 31 -6.73 -4.15 1.75
N SER A 32 -6.43 -4.57 0.54
CA SER A 32 -5.26 -4.08 -0.20
C SER A 32 -5.33 -2.57 -0.39
N PRO A 33 -4.27 -1.81 -0.05
CA PRO A 33 -4.22 -0.36 -0.29
C PRO A 33 -3.89 0.00 -1.74
N ALA A 34 -3.51 -0.96 -2.57
CA ALA A 34 -3.05 -0.73 -3.93
C ALA A 34 -3.50 -1.83 -4.90
N ASP A 35 -3.67 -1.47 -6.17
CA ASP A 35 -3.72 -2.44 -7.27
C ASP A 35 -2.31 -2.92 -7.57
N GLY A 36 -2.14 -4.20 -7.85
CA GLY A 36 -0.83 -4.72 -8.23
C GLY A 36 -0.64 -6.20 -7.93
N VAL A 37 0.59 -6.60 -7.70
CA VAL A 37 0.96 -7.97 -7.38
C VAL A 37 1.76 -8.00 -6.09
N ILE A 38 1.49 -8.96 -5.22
CA ILE A 38 2.30 -9.15 -4.02
C ILE A 38 3.71 -9.61 -4.45
N SER A 39 4.68 -8.76 -4.19
CA SER A 39 6.09 -9.02 -4.52
C SER A 39 6.86 -9.63 -3.37
N LEU A 40 6.46 -9.34 -2.12
CA LEU A 40 7.16 -9.79 -0.92
C LEU A 40 6.22 -9.89 0.27
N ILE A 41 6.44 -10.91 1.10
CA ILE A 41 5.87 -11.04 2.46
C ILE A 41 7.02 -11.49 3.36
N GLU A 42 7.34 -10.68 4.37
CA GLU A 42 8.42 -10.98 5.32
C GLU A 42 8.20 -10.32 6.67
N LYS A 43 8.93 -10.77 7.69
CA LYS A 43 9.05 -10.08 8.97
C LYS A 43 10.21 -9.08 8.91
N THR A 44 9.96 -7.84 9.28
CA THR A 44 10.97 -6.79 9.27
C THR A 44 10.59 -5.65 10.21
N MET A 45 11.58 -4.83 10.55
CA MET A 45 11.34 -3.62 11.33
C MET A 45 10.57 -2.60 10.52
N PRO A 46 9.61 -1.89 11.11
CA PRO A 46 8.95 -0.76 10.47
C PRO A 46 9.94 0.38 10.18
N PRO A 47 9.57 1.35 9.32
CA PRO A 47 10.42 2.50 9.00
C PRO A 47 10.90 3.22 10.26
N PRO A 48 12.22 3.46 10.40
CA PRO A 48 12.82 3.99 11.64
C PRO A 48 12.42 5.44 11.96
N GLU A 49 11.87 6.15 10.99
CA GLU A 49 11.37 7.53 11.15
C GLU A 49 10.01 7.62 11.85
N LEU A 50 9.32 6.50 12.08
CA LEU A 50 8.01 6.48 12.72
C LEU A 50 8.14 6.33 14.23
N ASP A 51 7.29 7.05 14.96
CA ASP A 51 7.18 6.95 16.43
C ASP A 51 6.21 5.83 16.82
N ILE A 52 6.65 4.59 16.59
CA ILE A 52 5.92 3.37 16.93
C ILE A 52 6.83 2.38 17.64
N GLU A 53 6.25 1.37 18.28
CA GLU A 53 7.01 0.29 18.92
C GLU A 53 7.97 -0.37 17.92
N LYS A 54 9.23 -0.53 18.36
CA LYS A 54 10.29 -1.13 17.54
C LYS A 54 10.27 -2.64 17.70
N GLU A 55 9.34 -3.28 17.02
CA GLU A 55 9.24 -4.74 16.92
C GLU A 55 9.19 -5.18 15.46
N GLU A 56 9.51 -6.43 15.19
CA GLU A 56 9.37 -7.00 13.86
C GLU A 56 7.89 -7.22 13.53
N LEU A 57 7.45 -6.60 12.46
CA LEU A 57 6.08 -6.71 11.93
C LEU A 57 6.08 -7.48 10.61
N THR A 58 4.99 -8.15 10.30
CA THR A 58 4.80 -8.75 8.98
C THR A 58 4.55 -7.67 7.95
N ARG A 59 5.48 -7.51 7.01
CA ARG A 59 5.36 -6.60 5.85
C ARG A 59 4.80 -7.34 4.66
N ILE A 60 3.76 -6.80 4.03
CA ILE A 60 3.23 -7.20 2.73
C ILE A 60 3.53 -6.08 1.74
N SER A 61 4.25 -6.38 0.66
CA SER A 61 4.61 -5.42 -0.38
C SER A 61 3.80 -5.66 -1.65
N VAL A 62 3.06 -4.66 -2.10
CA VAL A 62 2.28 -4.67 -3.34
C VAL A 62 2.99 -3.83 -4.39
N PHE A 63 3.51 -4.48 -5.42
CA PHE A 63 4.15 -3.81 -6.56
C PHE A 63 3.10 -3.40 -7.59
N MET A 64 3.16 -2.13 -8.01
CA MET A 64 2.25 -1.51 -8.97
C MET A 64 3.01 -1.23 -10.27
N ASN A 65 2.65 -1.91 -11.35
CA ASN A 65 3.20 -1.60 -12.67
C ASN A 65 2.47 -0.41 -13.31
N VAL A 66 3.01 0.11 -14.41
CA VAL A 66 2.50 1.33 -15.09
C VAL A 66 1.09 1.20 -15.69
N PHE A 67 0.49 0.02 -15.70
CA PHE A 67 -0.88 -0.24 -16.16
C PHE A 67 -1.88 -0.40 -15.01
N ASN A 68 -1.40 -0.52 -13.77
CA ASN A 68 -2.27 -0.57 -12.59
C ASN A 68 -2.90 0.80 -12.28
N CYS A 69 -3.95 0.81 -11.48
CA CYS A 69 -4.48 2.04 -10.88
C CYS A 69 -3.58 2.45 -9.72
N HIS A 70 -3.13 3.71 -9.71
CA HIS A 70 -2.17 4.20 -8.73
C HIS A 70 -2.79 4.99 -7.57
N VAL A 71 -4.12 5.02 -7.49
CA VAL A 71 -4.83 5.57 -6.33
C VAL A 71 -4.75 4.59 -5.18
N ASN A 72 -4.24 5.05 -4.04
CA ASN A 72 -4.09 4.24 -2.85
C ASN A 72 -5.27 4.46 -1.89
N ARG A 73 -5.72 3.36 -1.27
CA ARG A 73 -6.89 3.35 -0.38
C ARG A 73 -6.53 2.82 1.00
N SER A 74 -7.19 3.38 2.03
CA SER A 74 -6.97 2.95 3.41
C SER A 74 -7.28 1.46 3.57
N PRO A 75 -6.34 0.66 4.09
CA PRO A 75 -6.56 -0.77 4.25
C PRO A 75 -7.60 -1.09 5.33
N ILE A 76 -7.85 -0.17 6.25
CA ILE A 76 -8.79 -0.34 7.35
C ILE A 76 -9.38 1.01 7.75
N ALA A 77 -10.48 1.00 8.52
CA ALA A 77 -10.98 2.19 9.18
C ALA A 77 -10.09 2.52 10.40
N GLY A 78 -9.65 3.77 10.50
CA GLY A 78 -8.76 4.18 11.60
C GLY A 78 -8.45 5.67 11.58
N LYS A 79 -7.82 6.15 12.64
CA LYS A 79 -7.35 7.52 12.77
C LYS A 79 -5.91 7.64 12.31
N VAL A 80 -5.63 8.60 11.47
CA VAL A 80 -4.26 8.95 11.05
C VAL A 80 -3.53 9.56 12.24
N MET A 81 -2.56 8.85 12.78
CA MET A 81 -1.75 9.33 13.89
C MET A 81 -0.57 10.15 13.40
N GLU A 82 0.13 9.63 12.41
CA GLU A 82 1.34 10.23 11.86
C GLU A 82 1.36 10.11 10.34
N ILE A 83 1.95 11.10 9.70
CA ILE A 83 2.34 11.09 8.29
C ILE A 83 3.78 11.59 8.24
N ASN A 84 4.67 10.74 7.77
CA ASN A 84 6.09 11.07 7.65
C ASN A 84 6.53 10.95 6.19
N TYR A 85 6.79 12.08 5.56
CA TYR A 85 7.31 12.14 4.20
C TYR A 85 8.83 12.25 4.23
N ARG A 86 9.49 11.32 3.56
CA ARG A 86 10.94 11.30 3.41
C ARG A 86 11.32 11.44 1.94
N PRO A 87 12.00 12.53 1.55
CA PRO A 87 12.60 12.63 0.22
C PRO A 87 13.69 11.57 0.07
N GLY A 88 13.88 11.07 -1.14
CA GLY A 88 14.84 10.00 -1.40
C GLY A 88 15.22 9.87 -2.85
N LYS A 89 15.89 8.77 -3.18
CA LYS A 89 16.28 8.39 -4.53
C LYS A 89 15.10 7.75 -5.27
N PHE A 90 15.30 7.39 -6.52
CA PHE A 90 14.30 6.76 -7.38
C PHE A 90 14.88 5.49 -8.00
N PHE A 91 15.13 4.46 -7.17
CA PHE A 91 15.48 3.13 -7.65
C PHE A 91 14.24 2.36 -8.07
N ASN A 92 14.44 1.26 -8.80
CA ASN A 92 13.33 0.37 -9.14
C ASN A 92 12.63 -0.13 -7.85
N ALA A 93 11.33 0.15 -7.74
CA ALA A 93 10.54 -0.16 -6.54
C ALA A 93 10.42 -1.67 -6.23
N SER A 94 10.74 -2.55 -7.18
CA SER A 94 10.79 -4.00 -6.97
C SER A 94 12.00 -4.45 -6.14
N LEU A 95 13.02 -3.60 -5.96
CA LEU A 95 14.21 -3.92 -5.18
C LEU A 95 14.00 -3.60 -3.69
N ASP A 96 14.55 -4.45 -2.80
CA ASP A 96 14.46 -4.21 -1.35
C ASP A 96 15.11 -2.90 -0.90
N LYS A 97 16.21 -2.49 -1.55
CA LYS A 97 16.87 -1.20 -1.31
C LYS A 97 15.95 0.00 -1.55
N ALA A 98 14.90 -0.16 -2.36
CA ALA A 98 13.92 0.91 -2.59
C ALA A 98 13.14 1.27 -1.31
N SER A 99 12.95 0.34 -0.39
CA SER A 99 12.29 0.63 0.90
C SER A 99 13.07 1.61 1.76
N VAL A 100 14.41 1.62 1.63
CA VAL A 100 15.32 2.41 2.47
C VAL A 100 15.67 3.73 1.80
N ASP A 101 15.98 3.71 0.51
CA ASP A 101 16.63 4.82 -0.20
C ASP A 101 15.65 5.68 -1.00
N ASN A 102 14.50 5.14 -1.43
CA ASN A 102 13.57 5.88 -2.28
C ASN A 102 12.72 6.88 -1.50
N GLU A 103 12.23 7.88 -2.25
CA GLU A 103 11.17 8.78 -1.78
C GLU A 103 10.01 7.95 -1.26
N ARG A 104 9.58 8.21 -0.02
CA ARG A 104 8.50 7.49 0.63
C ARG A 104 7.63 8.40 1.49
N ASN A 105 6.39 7.96 1.67
CA ASN A 105 5.44 8.60 2.57
C ASN A 105 4.83 7.53 3.46
N SER A 106 5.15 7.57 4.74
CA SER A 106 4.73 6.61 5.75
C SER A 106 3.53 7.14 6.51
N LEU A 107 2.49 6.33 6.62
CA LEU A 107 1.22 6.63 7.27
C LEU A 107 0.99 5.66 8.41
N VAL A 108 0.80 6.15 9.63
CA VAL A 108 0.41 5.35 10.80
C VAL A 108 -1.09 5.51 11.03
N LEU A 109 -1.82 4.40 10.98
CA LEU A 109 -3.25 4.32 11.26
C LEU A 109 -3.47 3.62 12.61
N GLN A 110 -4.14 4.28 13.54
CA GLN A 110 -4.62 3.67 14.77
C GLN A 110 -6.07 3.24 14.63
N ILE A 111 -6.34 1.98 14.90
CA ILE A 111 -7.70 1.43 14.92
C ILE A 111 -8.34 1.56 16.31
N PRO A 112 -9.68 1.35 16.46
CA PRO A 112 -10.36 1.58 17.72
C PRO A 112 -9.88 0.77 18.92
N ASP A 113 -9.27 -0.39 18.71
CA ASP A 113 -8.70 -1.23 19.74
C ASP A 113 -7.27 -0.84 20.18
N GLY A 114 -6.74 0.26 19.62
CA GLY A 114 -5.42 0.81 19.95
C GLY A 114 -4.26 0.30 19.10
N ARG A 115 -4.43 -0.83 18.37
CA ARG A 115 -3.38 -1.34 17.48
C ARG A 115 -3.08 -0.37 16.35
N GLN A 116 -1.86 -0.43 15.84
CA GLN A 116 -1.39 0.41 14.76
C GLN A 116 -1.10 -0.40 13.51
N ILE A 117 -1.41 0.19 12.36
CA ILE A 117 -1.12 -0.35 11.03
C ILE A 117 -0.33 0.70 10.28
N VAL A 118 0.79 0.30 9.72
CA VAL A 118 1.63 1.20 8.92
C VAL A 118 1.42 0.94 7.45
N VAL A 119 1.26 2.00 6.67
CA VAL A 119 1.19 1.96 5.22
C VAL A 119 2.27 2.88 4.66
N VAL A 120 3.14 2.35 3.82
CA VAL A 120 4.26 3.11 3.24
C VAL A 120 4.10 3.15 1.73
N GLN A 121 3.92 4.34 1.20
CA GLN A 121 3.98 4.61 -0.24
C GLN A 121 5.45 4.80 -0.62
N ILE A 122 5.93 4.07 -1.63
CA ILE A 122 7.33 4.09 -2.08
C ILE A 122 7.33 4.40 -3.57
N ALA A 123 7.98 5.52 -3.94
CA ALA A 123 8.14 5.92 -5.33
C ALA A 123 9.16 5.02 -6.04
N GLY A 124 8.90 4.68 -7.29
CA GLY A 124 9.83 3.91 -8.13
C GLY A 124 10.67 4.79 -9.06
N LEU A 125 11.40 4.16 -9.97
CA LEU A 125 12.36 4.81 -10.88
C LEU A 125 11.75 5.92 -11.76
N VAL A 126 10.52 5.71 -12.23
CA VAL A 126 9.79 6.65 -13.10
C VAL A 126 8.87 7.55 -12.27
N ALA A 127 8.46 7.09 -11.10
CA ALA A 127 7.67 7.85 -10.15
C ALA A 127 8.52 8.98 -9.58
N ARG A 128 8.05 10.19 -9.66
CA ARG A 128 8.76 11.33 -9.08
C ARG A 128 7.89 12.12 -8.11
N ARG A 129 6.77 11.55 -7.67
CA ARG A 129 5.90 12.24 -6.71
C ARG A 129 4.89 11.30 -6.05
N ILE A 130 4.88 11.36 -4.74
CA ILE A 130 3.82 10.84 -3.89
C ILE A 130 2.89 12.00 -3.53
N VAL A 131 1.59 11.80 -3.67
CA VAL A 131 0.58 12.80 -3.32
C VAL A 131 -0.27 12.23 -2.20
N SER A 132 -0.26 12.88 -1.03
CA SER A 132 -1.14 12.58 0.09
C SER A 132 -2.41 13.43 0.01
N PHE A 133 -3.58 12.80 0.24
CA PHE A 133 -4.89 13.47 0.29
C PHE A 133 -5.38 13.66 1.72
N VAL A 134 -4.61 13.19 2.69
CA VAL A 134 -5.02 13.13 4.10
C VAL A 134 -4.05 13.90 4.98
N LYS A 135 -4.51 14.22 6.19
CA LYS A 135 -3.75 14.96 7.20
C LYS A 135 -3.72 14.16 8.51
N PRO A 136 -2.73 14.40 9.38
CA PRO A 136 -2.73 13.85 10.74
C PRO A 136 -4.03 14.19 11.49
N LYS A 137 -4.46 13.27 12.35
CA LYS A 137 -5.70 13.31 13.15
C LYS A 137 -7.00 13.10 12.36
N GLN A 138 -6.95 12.96 11.03
CA GLN A 138 -8.11 12.62 10.22
C GLN A 138 -8.52 11.16 10.43
N THR A 139 -9.83 10.88 10.53
CA THR A 139 -10.37 9.53 10.53
C THR A 139 -10.67 9.09 9.10
N LEU A 140 -10.22 7.89 8.74
CA LEU A 140 -10.44 7.27 7.45
C LEU A 140 -11.39 6.10 7.58
N ARG A 141 -12.23 5.89 6.57
CA ARG A 141 -13.00 4.66 6.39
C ARG A 141 -12.16 3.64 5.64
N ILE A 142 -12.41 2.35 5.84
CA ILE A 142 -11.84 1.30 5.00
C ILE A 142 -12.12 1.60 3.52
N GLY A 143 -11.10 1.43 2.66
CA GLY A 143 -11.19 1.70 1.23
C GLY A 143 -11.24 3.19 0.83
N GLN A 144 -11.21 4.12 1.79
CA GLN A 144 -11.14 5.55 1.48
C GLN A 144 -9.80 5.91 0.85
N ARG A 145 -9.82 6.73 -0.21
CA ARG A 145 -8.60 7.22 -0.87
C ARG A 145 -7.76 8.03 0.10
N PHE A 146 -6.48 7.74 0.20
CA PHE A 146 -5.56 8.50 1.05
C PHE A 146 -4.40 9.13 0.27
N GLY A 147 -4.18 8.73 -0.96
CA GLY A 147 -3.13 9.28 -1.80
C GLY A 147 -3.02 8.61 -3.15
N LEU A 148 -2.00 8.99 -3.90
CA LEU A 148 -1.58 8.34 -5.14
C LEU A 148 -0.07 8.45 -5.33
N ILE A 149 0.50 7.53 -6.13
CA ILE A 149 1.90 7.55 -6.53
C ILE A 149 1.96 7.61 -8.05
N ARG A 150 2.85 8.44 -8.64
CA ARG A 150 3.00 8.53 -10.10
C ARG A 150 4.00 7.52 -10.59
N PHE A 151 3.64 6.70 -11.59
CA PHE A 151 4.43 5.80 -12.44
C PHE A 151 5.35 4.79 -11.74
N GLY A 152 4.87 3.53 -11.64
CA GLY A 152 5.65 2.38 -11.18
C GLY A 152 6.13 2.55 -9.73
N SER A 153 5.52 1.84 -8.83
CA SER A 153 5.66 2.10 -7.40
C SER A 153 5.39 0.84 -6.57
N ARG A 154 5.56 0.96 -5.28
CA ARG A 154 5.23 -0.08 -4.31
C ARG A 154 4.50 0.52 -3.12
N VAL A 155 3.57 -0.24 -2.57
CA VAL A 155 2.96 0.07 -1.28
C VAL A 155 3.25 -1.07 -0.32
N ASP A 156 3.86 -0.76 0.81
CA ASP A 156 4.11 -1.70 1.89
C ASP A 156 3.07 -1.52 2.99
N ILE A 157 2.57 -2.63 3.53
CA ILE A 157 1.67 -2.65 4.68
C ILE A 157 2.32 -3.48 5.77
N TYR A 158 2.39 -2.92 6.97
CA TYR A 158 2.89 -3.61 8.15
C TYR A 158 1.69 -4.00 9.01
N LEU A 159 1.53 -5.30 9.22
CA LEU A 159 0.46 -5.87 10.04
C LEU A 159 0.85 -5.83 11.52
N PRO A 160 -0.12 -5.61 12.42
CA PRO A 160 0.13 -5.72 13.87
C PRO A 160 0.63 -7.11 14.25
N THR A 161 1.37 -7.20 15.34
CA THR A 161 1.88 -8.47 15.89
C THR A 161 0.77 -9.49 16.06
N GLY A 162 1.04 -10.73 15.67
CA GLY A 162 0.11 -11.86 15.74
C GLY A 162 -0.89 -11.95 14.60
N VAL A 163 -0.96 -10.97 13.69
CA VAL A 163 -1.85 -11.01 12.52
C VAL A 163 -1.15 -11.68 11.36
N GLN A 164 -1.80 -12.70 10.77
CA GLN A 164 -1.26 -13.46 9.65
C GLN A 164 -1.77 -12.92 8.31
N PRO A 165 -0.94 -12.91 7.26
CA PRO A 165 -1.38 -12.59 5.89
C PRO A 165 -2.29 -13.69 5.35
N LEU A 166 -3.42 -13.31 4.75
CA LEU A 166 -4.36 -14.21 4.07
C LEU A 166 -4.12 -14.25 2.55
N VAL A 167 -2.95 -13.82 2.13
CA VAL A 167 -2.54 -13.68 0.73
C VAL A 167 -1.13 -14.25 0.53
N CYS A 168 -0.77 -14.55 -0.73
CA CYS A 168 0.49 -15.19 -1.09
C CYS A 168 1.27 -14.34 -2.09
N ILE A 169 2.60 -14.52 -2.15
CA ILE A 169 3.46 -13.89 -3.14
C ILE A 169 3.01 -14.28 -4.56
N GLY A 170 2.90 -13.28 -5.43
CA GLY A 170 2.43 -13.43 -6.82
C GLY A 170 0.93 -13.25 -7.00
N GLN A 171 0.13 -13.15 -5.93
CA GLN A 171 -1.29 -12.87 -6.02
C GLN A 171 -1.57 -11.45 -6.53
N ILE A 172 -2.62 -11.32 -7.36
CA ILE A 172 -3.10 -10.02 -7.86
C ILE A 172 -3.98 -9.37 -6.80
N MET A 173 -3.72 -8.10 -6.54
CA MET A 173 -4.43 -7.27 -5.58
C MET A 173 -5.29 -6.22 -6.29
N VAL A 174 -6.50 -6.04 -5.78
CA VAL A 174 -7.42 -4.96 -6.16
C VAL A 174 -7.60 -4.04 -4.96
N SER A 175 -7.18 -2.78 -5.12
CA SER A 175 -7.21 -1.76 -4.07
C SER A 175 -8.61 -1.54 -3.50
N GLY A 176 -8.75 -1.69 -2.19
CA GLY A 176 -10.02 -1.57 -1.47
C GLY A 176 -10.91 -2.80 -1.51
N GLU A 177 -10.63 -3.83 -2.34
CA GLU A 177 -11.48 -5.00 -2.52
C GLU A 177 -10.86 -6.29 -1.99
N THR A 178 -9.59 -6.57 -2.34
CA THR A 178 -8.93 -7.80 -1.93
C THR A 178 -8.61 -7.77 -0.44
N VAL A 179 -9.16 -8.73 0.33
CA VAL A 179 -8.83 -8.89 1.75
C VAL A 179 -7.43 -9.49 1.88
N ILE A 180 -6.55 -8.79 2.59
CA ILE A 180 -5.13 -9.17 2.77
C ILE A 180 -4.85 -9.77 4.15
N ALA A 181 -5.66 -9.41 5.16
CA ALA A 181 -5.58 -9.93 6.51
C ALA A 181 -6.91 -9.73 7.26
N ASP A 182 -7.07 -10.42 8.36
CA ASP A 182 -8.20 -10.27 9.27
C ASP A 182 -7.71 -10.29 10.72
N LEU A 183 -7.91 -9.19 11.43
CA LEU A 183 -7.49 -9.00 12.82
C LEU A 183 -8.18 -9.97 13.81
N LYS A 184 -9.27 -10.59 13.40
CA LYS A 184 -10.09 -11.52 14.21
C LYS A 184 -9.88 -12.98 13.79
N SER A 185 -9.17 -13.23 12.70
CA SER A 185 -8.89 -14.58 12.21
C SER A 185 -7.81 -15.27 13.05
N LYS A 186 -7.96 -16.57 13.22
CA LYS A 186 -6.93 -17.49 13.72
C LYS A 186 -6.33 -18.33 12.59
N GLU A 187 -6.67 -18.03 11.34
CA GLU A 187 -6.13 -18.71 10.17
C GLU A 187 -4.62 -18.48 10.09
N LEU A 188 -3.88 -19.53 9.80
CA LEU A 188 -2.44 -19.44 9.57
C LEU A 188 -2.15 -18.74 8.23
N ALA A 189 -0.92 -18.28 8.06
CA ALA A 189 -0.47 -17.74 6.78
C ALA A 189 -0.69 -18.77 5.66
N ARG A 190 -1.16 -18.28 4.52
CA ARG A 190 -1.47 -19.12 3.36
C ARG A 190 -0.23 -19.35 2.51
N ASP A 191 -0.07 -20.58 2.05
CA ASP A 191 0.94 -20.91 1.03
C ASP A 191 0.32 -20.79 -0.37
N GLY A 192 1.10 -20.26 -1.32
CA GLY A 192 0.70 -20.09 -2.71
C GLY A 192 1.38 -21.11 -3.62
N ARG A 193 0.61 -21.76 -4.49
CA ARG A 193 1.12 -22.62 -5.56
C ARG A 193 0.93 -21.94 -6.90
N LYS A 194 1.98 -21.87 -7.72
CA LYS A 194 1.89 -21.45 -9.11
C LYS A 194 1.60 -22.68 -9.98
N GLU A 195 0.62 -22.55 -10.85
CA GLU A 195 0.26 -23.55 -11.88
C GLU A 195 0.55 -23.01 -13.27
#